data_e7645f6597357f53d6dca217b0c1b136
#
_entry.id   e7645f6597357f53d6dca217b0c1b136
#
_cell.length_a   1.000
_cell.length_b   1.000
_cell.length_c   1.000
_cell.angle_alpha   90.00
_cell.angle_beta   90.00
_cell.angle_gamma   90.00
#
_symmetry.space_group_name_H-M   'P 1'
#
loop_
_entity.id
_entity.type
_entity.pdbx_description
1 polymer ?
#
loop_
_entity_poly.entity_id
_entity_poly.type
_entity_poly.pdbx_seq_one_letter_code
_entity_poly.pdbx_strand_id
1 'polypeptide(L)'
;MTESKDQLLDLYRTMLTIRRFEERCNQLYMQGRIPSTLHLYIGQEAVAVGICAHLRPDDHLFSTHRPHGHALAKGVSPRAIMAELFGKRTGCCQGKGGSMHVGDVKVGMFPAIAIVGGNAPLAAGAALAAKRLTADRVTVCFMGDGAMNEGAVHEAMNMAALWDLPVVYVCENNLYAASTPLAVAFKNEDIAGRAAAYGMPGVVVDGNDVEAVHQVAGETIARARRR
;
A
#
# COMPACT_ATOMS: atom_id res chain seq x y z
N MET A 1 20.55 -0.85 12.66
CA MET A 1 21.48 0.23 12.21
C MET A 1 20.68 1.50 12.27
N THR A 2 21.19 2.53 12.94
CA THR A 2 20.55 3.86 12.96
C THR A 2 20.60 4.46 11.56
N GLU A 3 19.45 4.93 11.07
CA GLU A 3 19.33 5.61 9.79
C GLU A 3 20.25 6.85 9.73
N SER A 4 20.78 7.14 8.55
CA SER A 4 21.56 8.37 8.38
C SER A 4 20.60 9.59 8.45
N LYS A 5 21.17 10.75 8.86
CA LYS A 5 20.39 12.01 8.92
C LYS A 5 19.75 12.34 7.57
N ASP A 6 20.43 12.06 6.46
CA ASP A 6 19.90 12.36 5.13
C ASP A 6 18.73 11.43 4.76
N GLN A 7 18.81 10.15 5.14
CA GLN A 7 17.69 9.21 4.97
C GLN A 7 16.46 9.66 5.76
N LEU A 8 16.64 10.04 7.04
CA LEU A 8 15.54 10.56 7.86
C LEU A 8 14.89 11.83 7.26
N LEU A 9 15.71 12.71 6.71
CA LEU A 9 15.21 13.91 6.03
C LEU A 9 14.41 13.58 4.77
N ASP A 10 14.81 12.58 4.01
CA ASP A 10 14.10 12.15 2.79
C ASP A 10 12.78 11.45 3.14
N LEU A 11 12.75 10.59 4.17
CA LEU A 11 11.53 10.01 4.71
C LEU A 11 10.56 11.11 5.16
N TYR A 12 11.05 12.06 5.96
CA TYR A 12 10.24 13.20 6.44
C TYR A 12 9.69 14.06 5.30
N ARG A 13 10.52 14.40 4.30
CA ARG A 13 10.07 15.16 3.12
C ARG A 13 8.96 14.45 2.38
N THR A 14 9.06 13.13 2.24
CA THR A 14 8.05 12.34 1.53
C THR A 14 6.74 12.30 2.34
N MET A 15 6.81 12.07 3.66
CA MET A 15 5.63 12.15 4.53
C MET A 15 4.96 13.53 4.47
N LEU A 16 5.76 14.60 4.55
CA LEU A 16 5.24 15.97 4.45
C LEU A 16 4.61 16.26 3.08
N THR A 17 5.19 15.73 2.01
CA THR A 17 4.63 15.84 0.65
C THR A 17 3.27 15.18 0.58
N ILE A 18 3.12 13.96 1.13
CA ILE A 18 1.84 13.23 1.19
C ILE A 18 0.83 14.05 2.00
N ARG A 19 1.19 14.51 3.20
CA ARG A 19 0.32 15.30 4.06
C ARG A 19 -0.19 16.56 3.34
N ARG A 20 0.70 17.34 2.74
CA ARG A 20 0.33 18.58 2.04
C ARG A 20 -0.50 18.32 0.80
N PHE A 21 -0.21 17.24 0.08
CA PHE A 21 -1.01 16.81 -1.06
C PHE A 21 -2.45 16.49 -0.61
N GLU A 22 -2.62 15.71 0.44
CA GLU A 22 -3.93 15.30 0.94
C GLU A 22 -4.72 16.46 1.54
N GLU A 23 -4.07 17.35 2.29
CA GLU A 23 -4.68 18.60 2.78
C GLU A 23 -5.21 19.44 1.59
N ARG A 24 -4.45 19.51 0.51
CA ARG A 24 -4.89 20.21 -0.70
C ARG A 24 -6.03 19.50 -1.41
N CYS A 25 -5.99 18.18 -1.48
CA CYS A 25 -7.10 17.38 -2.03
C CYS A 25 -8.39 17.64 -1.24
N ASN A 26 -8.31 17.62 0.09
CA ASN A 26 -9.46 17.90 0.96
C ASN A 26 -10.06 19.28 0.69
N GLN A 27 -9.22 20.31 0.63
CA GLN A 27 -9.68 21.69 0.34
C GLN A 27 -10.41 21.76 -1.01
N LEU A 28 -9.85 21.13 -2.05
CA LEU A 28 -10.43 21.14 -3.39
C LEU A 28 -11.73 20.33 -3.47
N TYR A 29 -11.80 19.22 -2.72
CA TYR A 29 -13.01 18.41 -2.59
C TYR A 29 -14.14 19.20 -1.90
N MET A 30 -13.85 19.85 -0.79
CA MET A 30 -14.83 20.71 -0.07
C MET A 30 -15.33 21.88 -0.93
N GLN A 31 -14.56 22.31 -1.92
CA GLN A 31 -14.96 23.31 -2.92
C GLN A 31 -15.76 22.72 -4.10
N GLY A 32 -16.05 21.41 -4.08
CA GLY A 32 -16.75 20.72 -5.18
C GLY A 32 -15.92 20.61 -6.46
N ARG A 33 -14.60 20.77 -6.41
CA ARG A 33 -13.74 20.76 -7.61
C ARG A 33 -13.23 19.39 -7.99
N ILE A 34 -13.26 18.43 -7.06
CA ILE A 34 -12.91 17.03 -7.31
C ILE A 34 -14.22 16.24 -7.42
N PRO A 35 -14.55 15.68 -8.61
CA PRO A 35 -15.86 15.05 -8.86
C PRO A 35 -16.00 13.63 -8.32
N SER A 36 -14.91 13.01 -7.86
CA SER A 36 -14.93 11.61 -7.37
C SER A 36 -15.01 11.55 -5.85
N THR A 37 -15.44 10.40 -5.31
CA THR A 37 -15.31 10.10 -3.89
C THR A 37 -13.84 10.15 -3.48
N LEU A 38 -13.55 10.81 -2.36
CA LEU A 38 -12.19 11.04 -1.88
C LEU A 38 -11.95 10.30 -0.56
N HIS A 39 -10.88 9.52 -0.48
CA HIS A 39 -10.41 8.88 0.74
C HIS A 39 -8.99 9.34 1.02
N LEU A 40 -8.83 10.18 2.04
CA LEU A 40 -7.54 10.77 2.38
C LEU A 40 -6.62 9.78 3.11
N TYR A 41 -5.34 9.86 2.84
CA TYR A 41 -4.30 9.03 3.46
C TYR A 41 -3.69 9.68 4.72
N ILE A 42 -4.26 10.78 5.19
CA ILE A 42 -3.79 11.54 6.36
C ILE A 42 -3.73 10.63 7.59
N GLY A 43 -2.59 10.59 8.26
CA GLY A 43 -2.34 9.81 9.47
C GLY A 43 -1.66 8.45 9.23
N GLN A 44 -1.45 8.04 7.99
CA GLN A 44 -0.81 6.75 7.65
C GLN A 44 0.50 6.93 6.85
N GLU A 45 1.02 8.16 6.75
CA GLU A 45 2.15 8.52 5.88
C GLU A 45 3.40 7.70 6.17
N ALA A 46 3.68 7.42 7.43
CA ALA A 46 4.88 6.69 7.84
C ALA A 46 4.88 5.25 7.32
N VAL A 47 3.70 4.59 7.23
CA VAL A 47 3.58 3.24 6.67
C VAL A 47 3.96 3.24 5.19
N ALA A 48 3.33 4.11 4.39
CA ALA A 48 3.63 4.19 2.96
C ALA A 48 5.11 4.49 2.70
N VAL A 49 5.65 5.49 3.41
CA VAL A 49 7.01 5.98 3.18
C VAL A 49 8.06 4.96 3.64
N GLY A 50 7.92 4.41 4.86
CA GLY A 50 8.85 3.43 5.40
C GLY A 50 8.95 2.17 4.53
N ILE A 51 7.83 1.71 3.98
CA ILE A 51 7.81 0.53 3.10
C ILE A 51 8.33 0.86 1.71
N CYS A 52 7.85 1.94 1.07
CA CYS A 52 8.22 2.28 -0.29
C CYS A 52 9.70 2.67 -0.43
N ALA A 53 10.36 3.13 0.64
CA ALA A 53 11.79 3.42 0.65
C ALA A 53 12.67 2.22 0.28
N HIS A 54 12.18 0.98 0.46
CA HIS A 54 12.89 -0.26 0.10
C HIS A 54 12.49 -0.84 -1.25
N LEU A 55 11.52 -0.21 -1.95
CA LEU A 55 11.06 -0.69 -3.24
C LEU A 55 11.84 -0.08 -4.39
N ARG A 56 12.25 -0.93 -5.30
CA ARG A 56 12.84 -0.53 -6.58
C ARG A 56 11.73 -0.03 -7.54
N PRO A 57 12.07 0.74 -8.57
CA PRO A 57 11.08 1.19 -9.56
C PRO A 57 10.30 0.04 -10.22
N ASP A 58 10.93 -1.12 -10.41
CA ASP A 58 10.36 -2.30 -11.06
C ASP A 58 9.69 -3.30 -10.08
N ASP A 59 9.78 -3.09 -8.77
CA ASP A 59 8.98 -3.81 -7.78
C ASP A 59 7.51 -3.41 -7.90
N HIS A 60 6.60 -4.37 -7.68
CA HIS A 60 5.18 -4.18 -7.84
C HIS A 60 4.52 -3.72 -6.54
N LEU A 61 3.62 -2.75 -6.65
CA LEU A 61 2.81 -2.27 -5.55
C LEU A 61 1.32 -2.33 -5.90
N PHE A 62 0.54 -2.96 -5.03
CA PHE A 62 -0.91 -3.01 -5.07
C PHE A 62 -1.49 -2.26 -3.87
N SER A 63 -2.45 -1.40 -4.12
CA SER A 63 -3.01 -0.49 -3.13
C SER A 63 -4.53 -0.65 -3.00
N THR A 64 -5.09 0.05 -2.04
CA THR A 64 -6.50 0.08 -1.67
C THR A 64 -7.20 1.30 -2.31
N HIS A 65 -8.47 1.50 -1.95
CA HIS A 65 -9.26 2.71 -2.26
C HIS A 65 -8.67 4.02 -1.69
N ARG A 66 -7.62 3.95 -0.86
CA ARG A 66 -6.88 5.08 -0.26
C ARG A 66 -5.44 5.12 -0.80
N PRO A 67 -5.24 5.31 -2.13
CA PRO A 67 -3.95 5.02 -2.75
C PRO A 67 -2.96 6.17 -2.78
N HIS A 68 -3.37 7.40 -2.45
CA HIS A 68 -2.56 8.59 -2.74
C HIS A 68 -1.19 8.55 -2.04
N GLY A 69 -1.17 8.18 -0.75
CA GLY A 69 0.08 8.05 0.00
C GLY A 69 1.02 7.02 -0.61
N HIS A 70 0.49 5.84 -0.92
CA HIS A 70 1.25 4.77 -1.57
C HIS A 70 1.79 5.20 -2.94
N ALA A 71 0.95 5.87 -3.75
CA ALA A 71 1.34 6.35 -5.07
C ALA A 71 2.47 7.39 -5.00
N LEU A 72 2.34 8.37 -4.10
CA LEU A 72 3.35 9.39 -3.89
C LEU A 72 4.67 8.78 -3.37
N ALA A 73 4.59 7.89 -2.38
CA ALA A 73 5.75 7.21 -1.82
C ALA A 73 6.44 6.30 -2.85
N LYS A 74 5.69 5.68 -3.78
CA LYS A 74 6.22 4.85 -4.87
C LYS A 74 6.80 5.66 -6.03
N GLY A 75 6.60 6.99 -6.04
CA GLY A 75 7.16 7.90 -7.04
C GLY A 75 6.21 8.32 -8.16
N VAL A 76 4.91 8.09 -8.01
CA VAL A 76 3.93 8.67 -8.95
C VAL A 76 3.91 10.19 -8.79
N SER A 77 3.95 10.91 -9.89
CA SER A 77 4.00 12.39 -9.88
C SER A 77 2.77 12.98 -9.19
N PRO A 78 2.94 13.87 -8.19
CA PRO A 78 1.82 14.58 -7.56
C PRO A 78 0.95 15.32 -8.58
N ARG A 79 1.57 15.88 -9.62
CA ARG A 79 0.86 16.55 -10.72
C ARG A 79 -0.03 15.58 -11.51
N ALA A 80 0.46 14.37 -11.77
CA ALA A 80 -0.30 13.36 -12.49
C ALA A 80 -1.46 12.84 -11.64
N ILE A 81 -1.27 12.64 -10.34
CA ILE A 81 -2.35 12.26 -9.42
C ILE A 81 -3.40 13.37 -9.34
N MET A 82 -3.00 14.62 -9.16
CA MET A 82 -3.95 15.74 -9.11
C MET A 82 -4.73 15.87 -10.43
N ALA A 83 -4.07 15.71 -11.58
CA ALA A 83 -4.75 15.70 -12.86
C ALA A 83 -5.77 14.56 -12.99
N GLU A 84 -5.47 13.39 -12.44
CA GLU A 84 -6.39 12.25 -12.36
C GLU A 84 -7.63 12.57 -11.54
N LEU A 85 -7.44 13.17 -10.36
CA LEU A 85 -8.55 13.59 -9.48
C LEU A 85 -9.50 14.60 -10.16
N PHE A 86 -8.97 15.40 -11.08
CA PHE A 86 -9.76 16.33 -11.89
C PHE A 86 -10.31 15.71 -13.19
N GLY A 87 -10.18 14.40 -13.39
CA GLY A 87 -10.64 13.71 -14.60
C GLY A 87 -9.92 14.14 -15.88
N LYS A 88 -8.66 14.59 -15.80
CA LYS A 88 -7.90 15.08 -16.96
C LYS A 88 -7.16 13.96 -17.65
N ARG A 89 -7.08 14.02 -18.99
CA ARG A 89 -6.33 13.06 -19.83
C ARG A 89 -4.83 12.99 -19.47
N THR A 90 -4.30 14.04 -18.85
CA THR A 90 -2.91 14.07 -18.34
C THR A 90 -2.73 13.42 -16.96
N GLY A 91 -3.80 12.86 -16.38
CA GLY A 91 -3.75 12.08 -15.18
C GLY A 91 -3.05 10.75 -15.37
N CYS A 92 -2.57 10.15 -14.28
CA CYS A 92 -1.81 8.90 -14.29
C CYS A 92 -2.60 7.70 -14.87
N CYS A 93 -3.93 7.72 -14.75
CA CYS A 93 -4.85 6.77 -15.39
C CYS A 93 -5.72 7.45 -16.46
N GLN A 94 -5.24 8.53 -17.08
CA GLN A 94 -5.89 9.27 -18.16
C GLN A 94 -7.26 9.89 -17.77
N GLY A 95 -7.46 10.17 -16.50
CA GLY A 95 -8.69 10.72 -15.95
C GLY A 95 -9.85 9.72 -15.81
N LYS A 96 -9.59 8.42 -15.94
CA LYS A 96 -10.60 7.35 -15.88
C LYS A 96 -10.74 6.71 -14.51
N GLY A 97 -9.68 6.76 -13.69
CA GLY A 97 -9.62 6.08 -12.40
C GLY A 97 -10.18 6.90 -11.25
N GLY A 98 -9.98 8.21 -11.26
CA GLY A 98 -10.30 9.08 -10.12
C GLY A 98 -9.47 8.73 -8.88
N SER A 99 -9.96 9.12 -7.70
CA SER A 99 -9.22 8.97 -6.44
C SER A 99 -8.88 7.51 -6.10
N MET A 100 -9.82 6.58 -6.27
CA MET A 100 -9.69 5.21 -5.78
C MET A 100 -8.92 4.26 -6.71
N HIS A 101 -8.52 4.72 -7.90
CA HIS A 101 -7.88 3.87 -8.92
C HIS A 101 -6.60 4.51 -9.49
N VAL A 102 -5.91 5.29 -8.66
CA VAL A 102 -4.61 5.88 -9.00
C VAL A 102 -3.58 4.77 -9.20
N GLY A 103 -2.75 4.90 -10.22
CA GLY A 103 -1.62 4.02 -10.48
C GLY A 103 -0.73 4.56 -11.59
N ASP A 104 0.50 4.07 -11.65
CA ASP A 104 1.45 4.30 -12.74
C ASP A 104 2.37 3.08 -12.85
N VAL A 105 2.12 2.24 -13.83
CA VAL A 105 2.90 1.01 -14.03
C VAL A 105 4.37 1.27 -14.39
N LYS A 106 4.71 2.49 -14.81
CA LYS A 106 6.11 2.87 -15.10
C LYS A 106 6.98 2.91 -13.86
N VAL A 107 6.37 3.16 -12.71
CA VAL A 107 7.04 3.12 -11.40
C VAL A 107 6.66 1.87 -10.60
N GLY A 108 6.04 0.86 -11.23
CA GLY A 108 5.63 -0.38 -10.58
C GLY A 108 4.35 -0.27 -9.72
N MET A 109 3.66 0.87 -9.74
CA MET A 109 2.38 1.04 -9.04
C MET A 109 1.23 0.62 -9.95
N PHE A 110 0.61 -0.52 -9.67
CA PHE A 110 -0.60 -0.95 -10.38
C PHE A 110 -1.78 -0.06 -9.98
N PRO A 111 -2.75 0.15 -10.90
CA PRO A 111 -3.96 0.89 -10.56
C PRO A 111 -4.61 0.30 -9.30
N ALA A 112 -4.87 1.17 -8.34
CA ALA A 112 -5.49 0.79 -7.08
C ALA A 112 -6.91 0.24 -7.29
N ILE A 113 -7.38 -0.57 -6.36
CA ILE A 113 -8.68 -1.22 -6.46
C ILE A 113 -9.57 -0.83 -5.26
N ALA A 114 -10.83 -0.50 -5.57
CA ALA A 114 -11.82 -0.17 -4.54
C ALA A 114 -12.52 -1.42 -3.95
N ILE A 115 -12.38 -2.58 -4.60
CA ILE A 115 -12.92 -3.84 -4.09
C ILE A 115 -12.06 -4.29 -2.91
N VAL A 116 -12.68 -4.34 -1.73
CA VAL A 116 -12.00 -4.71 -0.48
C VAL A 116 -11.43 -6.13 -0.59
N GLY A 117 -10.13 -6.29 -0.29
CA GLY A 117 -9.43 -7.57 -0.39
C GLY A 117 -9.11 -8.05 -1.82
N GLY A 118 -9.72 -7.45 -2.86
CA GLY A 118 -9.54 -7.88 -4.24
C GLY A 118 -8.11 -7.69 -4.80
N ASN A 119 -7.30 -6.85 -4.17
CA ASN A 119 -5.91 -6.66 -4.54
C ASN A 119 -4.98 -7.81 -4.09
N ALA A 120 -5.36 -8.59 -3.09
CA ALA A 120 -4.53 -9.69 -2.58
C ALA A 120 -4.28 -10.80 -3.63
N PRO A 121 -5.29 -11.36 -4.31
CA PRO A 121 -5.05 -12.34 -5.37
C PRO A 121 -4.34 -11.74 -6.59
N LEU A 122 -4.55 -10.45 -6.91
CA LEU A 122 -3.82 -9.77 -7.98
C LEU A 122 -2.32 -9.67 -7.65
N ALA A 123 -1.99 -9.32 -6.40
CA ALA A 123 -0.61 -9.27 -5.92
C ALA A 123 0.05 -10.65 -5.93
N ALA A 124 -0.67 -11.71 -5.50
CA ALA A 124 -0.19 -13.09 -5.59
C ALA A 124 0.09 -13.48 -7.06
N GLY A 125 -0.78 -13.11 -7.99
CA GLY A 125 -0.59 -13.35 -9.42
C GLY A 125 0.64 -12.64 -9.98
N ALA A 126 0.86 -11.38 -9.62
CA ALA A 126 2.04 -10.61 -10.03
C ALA A 126 3.33 -11.21 -9.44
N ALA A 127 3.31 -11.63 -8.18
CA ALA A 127 4.44 -12.31 -7.53
C ALA A 127 4.72 -13.68 -8.17
N LEU A 128 3.68 -14.43 -8.54
CA LEU A 128 3.83 -15.69 -9.28
C LEU A 128 4.49 -15.46 -10.65
N ALA A 129 4.05 -14.41 -11.38
CA ALA A 129 4.67 -14.05 -12.64
C ALA A 129 6.14 -13.69 -12.47
N ALA A 130 6.49 -12.89 -11.46
CA ALA A 130 7.89 -12.55 -11.15
C ALA A 130 8.71 -13.82 -10.85
N LYS A 131 8.17 -14.76 -10.07
CA LYS A 131 8.84 -16.04 -9.78
C LYS A 131 9.03 -16.87 -11.03
N ARG A 132 8.01 -17.01 -11.89
CA ARG A 132 8.06 -17.81 -13.13
C ARG A 132 9.03 -17.24 -14.16
N LEU A 133 9.12 -15.93 -14.24
CA LEU A 133 10.03 -15.21 -15.14
C LEU A 133 11.45 -15.06 -14.56
N THR A 134 11.73 -15.65 -13.39
CA THR A 134 12.99 -15.51 -12.66
C THR A 134 13.43 -14.04 -12.47
N ALA A 135 12.44 -13.13 -12.42
CA ALA A 135 12.67 -11.72 -12.20
C ALA A 135 12.95 -11.44 -10.72
N ASP A 136 13.98 -10.67 -10.44
CA ASP A 136 14.32 -10.22 -9.08
C ASP A 136 13.39 -9.06 -8.64
N ARG A 137 12.09 -9.36 -8.52
CA ARG A 137 11.05 -8.41 -8.13
C ARG A 137 10.31 -8.88 -6.90
N VAL A 138 9.96 -7.93 -6.06
CA VAL A 138 9.05 -8.13 -4.91
C VAL A 138 7.72 -7.46 -5.23
N THR A 139 6.65 -8.06 -4.74
CA THR A 139 5.31 -7.47 -4.79
C THR A 139 4.91 -7.08 -3.37
N VAL A 140 4.47 -5.83 -3.17
CA VAL A 140 3.87 -5.38 -1.92
C VAL A 140 2.39 -5.14 -2.14
N CYS A 141 1.57 -5.66 -1.22
CA CYS A 141 0.12 -5.51 -1.24
C CYS A 141 -0.35 -4.85 0.06
N PHE A 142 -0.82 -3.62 -0.03
CA PHE A 142 -1.42 -2.91 1.09
C PHE A 142 -2.90 -3.25 1.22
N MET A 143 -3.36 -3.45 2.45
CA MET A 143 -4.76 -3.75 2.77
C MET A 143 -5.12 -3.08 4.10
N GLY A 144 -6.39 -2.75 4.31
CA GLY A 144 -6.90 -2.37 5.61
C GLY A 144 -7.26 -3.59 6.46
N ASP A 145 -7.45 -3.38 7.77
CA ASP A 145 -7.89 -4.42 8.71
C ASP A 145 -9.18 -5.11 8.27
N GLY A 146 -10.18 -4.36 7.79
CA GLY A 146 -11.43 -4.94 7.29
C GLY A 146 -11.24 -5.94 6.14
N ALA A 147 -10.24 -5.72 5.27
CA ALA A 147 -9.93 -6.63 4.17
C ALA A 147 -9.43 -8.00 4.66
N MET A 148 -8.83 -8.05 5.86
CA MET A 148 -8.30 -9.29 6.43
C MET A 148 -9.37 -10.34 6.78
N ASN A 149 -10.65 -10.01 6.67
CA ASN A 149 -11.76 -10.95 6.82
C ASN A 149 -12.36 -11.41 5.48
N GLU A 150 -11.88 -10.87 4.35
CA GLU A 150 -12.33 -11.31 3.04
C GLU A 150 -11.75 -12.69 2.68
N GLY A 151 -12.60 -13.61 2.20
CA GLY A 151 -12.18 -14.96 1.80
C GLY A 151 -11.05 -14.97 0.78
N ALA A 152 -11.09 -14.06 -0.20
CA ALA A 152 -10.07 -13.92 -1.23
C ALA A 152 -8.69 -13.59 -0.68
N VAL A 153 -8.59 -12.87 0.45
CA VAL A 153 -7.32 -12.57 1.13
C VAL A 153 -6.75 -13.86 1.73
N HIS A 154 -7.57 -14.66 2.42
CA HIS A 154 -7.16 -15.94 3.00
C HIS A 154 -6.65 -16.91 1.93
N GLU A 155 -7.38 -17.03 0.82
CA GLU A 155 -7.00 -17.86 -0.33
C GLU A 155 -5.68 -17.40 -0.95
N ALA A 156 -5.53 -16.09 -1.19
CA ALA A 156 -4.32 -15.50 -1.76
C ALA A 156 -3.09 -15.70 -0.85
N MET A 157 -3.23 -15.51 0.46
CA MET A 157 -2.14 -15.72 1.41
C MET A 157 -1.73 -17.21 1.46
N ASN A 158 -2.69 -18.12 1.47
CA ASN A 158 -2.39 -19.56 1.42
C ASN A 158 -1.65 -19.95 0.13
N MET A 159 -2.09 -19.46 -1.02
CA MET A 159 -1.41 -19.72 -2.30
C MET A 159 -0.01 -19.10 -2.33
N ALA A 160 0.14 -17.90 -1.80
CA ALA A 160 1.42 -17.22 -1.74
C ALA A 160 2.43 -17.98 -0.86
N ALA A 161 2.00 -18.49 0.28
CA ALA A 161 2.82 -19.31 1.15
C ALA A 161 3.17 -20.66 0.51
N LEU A 162 2.18 -21.37 -0.03
CA LEU A 162 2.38 -22.69 -0.67
C LEU A 162 3.39 -22.65 -1.82
N TRP A 163 3.43 -21.53 -2.54
CA TRP A 163 4.31 -21.37 -3.70
C TRP A 163 5.53 -20.50 -3.40
N ASP A 164 5.82 -20.15 -2.15
CA ASP A 164 6.94 -19.29 -1.76
C ASP A 164 7.05 -18.06 -2.68
N LEU A 165 5.96 -17.32 -2.80
CA LEU A 165 5.92 -16.15 -3.69
C LEU A 165 6.63 -14.94 -3.07
N PRO A 166 7.34 -14.13 -3.88
CA PRO A 166 7.99 -12.90 -3.43
C PRO A 166 6.96 -11.78 -3.18
N VAL A 167 6.07 -11.99 -2.20
CA VAL A 167 5.03 -11.04 -1.84
C VAL A 167 5.07 -10.70 -0.36
N VAL A 168 4.84 -9.42 -0.05
CA VAL A 168 4.67 -8.90 1.31
C VAL A 168 3.26 -8.33 1.41
N TYR A 169 2.46 -8.88 2.31
CA TYR A 169 1.14 -8.34 2.65
C TYR A 169 1.27 -7.37 3.83
N VAL A 170 0.80 -6.15 3.65
CA VAL A 170 0.84 -5.08 4.65
C VAL A 170 -0.57 -4.75 5.07
N CYS A 171 -0.88 -4.96 6.35
CA CYS A 171 -2.15 -4.56 6.93
C CYS A 171 -2.01 -3.20 7.62
N GLU A 172 -2.66 -2.19 7.09
CA GLU A 172 -2.83 -0.88 7.73
C GLU A 172 -4.02 -0.97 8.70
N ASN A 173 -3.71 -1.36 9.95
CA ASN A 173 -4.72 -1.52 10.98
C ASN A 173 -5.06 -0.17 11.61
N ASN A 174 -6.07 0.50 11.05
CA ASN A 174 -6.60 1.75 11.59
C ASN A 174 -7.84 1.54 12.50
N LEU A 175 -8.12 0.28 12.86
CA LEU A 175 -9.18 -0.16 13.78
C LEU A 175 -10.61 0.02 13.25
N TYR A 176 -10.79 0.43 11.99
CA TYR A 176 -12.11 0.64 11.40
C TYR A 176 -12.17 0.21 9.93
N ALA A 177 -13.15 -0.61 9.60
CA ALA A 177 -13.57 -0.89 8.23
C ALA A 177 -14.80 -0.02 7.92
N ALA A 178 -14.60 1.13 7.28
CA ALA A 178 -15.62 2.18 7.12
C ALA A 178 -16.21 2.58 8.49
N SER A 179 -17.43 2.20 8.79
CA SER A 179 -18.09 2.46 10.08
C SER A 179 -18.04 1.29 11.07
N THR A 180 -17.42 0.16 10.70
CA THR A 180 -17.38 -1.05 11.53
C THR A 180 -16.07 -1.09 12.34
N PRO A 181 -16.13 -0.99 13.68
CA PRO A 181 -14.93 -1.14 14.51
C PRO A 181 -14.33 -2.55 14.41
N LEU A 182 -13.00 -2.66 14.50
CA LEU A 182 -12.27 -3.93 14.50
C LEU A 182 -12.84 -4.92 15.54
N ALA A 183 -13.05 -4.46 16.78
CA ALA A 183 -13.49 -5.27 17.90
C ALA A 183 -14.85 -5.95 17.69
N VAL A 184 -15.70 -5.42 16.79
CA VAL A 184 -17.00 -6.05 16.43
C VAL A 184 -16.85 -7.08 15.31
N ALA A 185 -15.82 -6.92 14.46
CA ALA A 185 -15.61 -7.75 13.28
C ALA A 185 -14.63 -8.92 13.52
N PHE A 186 -13.78 -8.80 14.55
CA PHE A 186 -12.73 -9.76 14.83
C PHE A 186 -12.88 -10.39 16.21
N LYS A 187 -12.96 -11.70 16.27
CA LYS A 187 -12.89 -12.44 17.56
C LYS A 187 -11.46 -12.46 18.11
N ASN A 188 -10.47 -12.60 17.23
CA ASN A 188 -9.06 -12.48 17.54
C ASN A 188 -8.51 -11.24 16.81
N GLU A 189 -8.18 -10.21 17.58
CA GLU A 189 -7.70 -8.92 17.07
C GLU A 189 -6.20 -8.95 16.68
N ASP A 190 -5.48 -10.04 16.99
CA ASP A 190 -4.11 -10.25 16.53
C ASP A 190 -4.08 -10.65 15.05
N ILE A 191 -4.10 -9.63 14.18
CA ILE A 191 -4.06 -9.83 12.73
C ILE A 191 -2.73 -10.45 12.29
N ALA A 192 -1.61 -10.01 12.87
CA ALA A 192 -0.29 -10.54 12.51
C ALA A 192 -0.15 -12.01 12.88
N GLY A 193 -0.73 -12.44 13.99
CA GLY A 193 -0.76 -13.84 14.42
C GLY A 193 -1.44 -14.78 13.43
N ARG A 194 -2.37 -14.27 12.59
CA ARG A 194 -3.01 -15.08 11.53
C ARG A 194 -2.02 -15.59 10.49
N ALA A 195 -0.90 -14.91 10.28
CA ALA A 195 0.12 -15.33 9.32
C ALA A 195 0.66 -16.73 9.64
N ALA A 196 0.71 -17.12 10.91
CA ALA A 196 1.15 -18.45 11.35
C ALA A 196 0.27 -19.58 10.77
N ALA A 197 -1.02 -19.34 10.53
CA ALA A 197 -1.93 -20.32 9.94
C ALA A 197 -1.54 -20.70 8.49
N TYR A 198 -0.79 -19.83 7.81
CA TYR A 198 -0.26 -20.06 6.45
C TYR A 198 1.22 -20.44 6.45
N GLY A 199 1.84 -20.59 7.61
CA GLY A 199 3.29 -20.79 7.71
C GLY A 199 4.12 -19.56 7.35
N MET A 200 3.50 -18.37 7.35
CA MET A 200 4.15 -17.09 7.07
C MET A 200 4.54 -16.39 8.37
N PRO A 201 5.66 -15.65 8.42
CA PRO A 201 5.96 -14.80 9.56
C PRO A 201 5.08 -13.55 9.56
N GLY A 202 4.51 -13.22 10.71
CA GLY A 202 3.78 -11.99 10.98
C GLY A 202 4.56 -11.07 11.92
N VAL A 203 4.55 -9.77 11.65
CA VAL A 203 5.23 -8.75 12.47
C VAL A 203 4.26 -7.61 12.72
N VAL A 204 4.20 -7.12 13.95
CA VAL A 204 3.48 -5.90 14.32
C VAL A 204 4.50 -4.79 14.52
N VAL A 205 4.19 -3.61 13.98
CA VAL A 205 5.01 -2.40 14.12
C VAL A 205 4.12 -1.18 14.35
N ASP A 206 4.61 -0.19 15.10
CA ASP A 206 3.91 1.09 15.21
C ASP A 206 3.93 1.81 13.86
N GLY A 207 2.77 1.89 13.21
CA GLY A 207 2.62 2.53 11.90
C GLY A 207 2.79 4.05 11.90
N ASN A 208 2.96 4.70 13.06
CA ASN A 208 3.27 6.13 13.17
C ASN A 208 4.78 6.40 13.36
N ASP A 209 5.57 5.36 13.65
CA ASP A 209 7.02 5.44 13.73
C ASP A 209 7.66 5.03 12.40
N VAL A 210 8.08 6.02 11.62
CA VAL A 210 8.64 5.77 10.28
C VAL A 210 9.96 5.01 10.33
N GLU A 211 10.77 5.17 11.37
CA GLU A 211 12.04 4.44 11.52
C GLU A 211 11.78 2.97 11.80
N ALA A 212 10.83 2.68 12.71
CA ALA A 212 10.42 1.31 13.01
C ALA A 212 9.81 0.62 11.77
N VAL A 213 8.93 1.31 11.03
CA VAL A 213 8.36 0.79 9.78
C VAL A 213 9.45 0.55 8.74
N HIS A 214 10.38 1.49 8.56
CA HIS A 214 11.49 1.38 7.62
C HIS A 214 12.37 0.17 7.94
N GLN A 215 12.74 -0.03 9.21
CA GLN A 215 13.54 -1.19 9.62
C GLN A 215 12.84 -2.52 9.30
N VAL A 216 11.60 -2.69 9.74
CA VAL A 216 10.81 -3.91 9.51
C VAL A 216 10.58 -4.16 8.02
N ALA A 217 10.32 -3.11 7.26
CA ALA A 217 10.15 -3.19 5.81
C ALA A 217 11.42 -3.68 5.11
N GLY A 218 12.59 -3.16 5.48
CA GLY A 218 13.88 -3.58 4.93
C GLY A 218 14.13 -5.06 5.12
N GLU A 219 13.92 -5.57 6.32
CA GLU A 219 14.09 -7.00 6.65
C GLU A 219 13.10 -7.87 5.87
N THR A 220 11.84 -7.46 5.83
CA THR A 220 10.75 -8.24 5.23
C THR A 220 10.87 -8.29 3.71
N ILE A 221 11.13 -7.14 3.07
CA ILE A 221 11.30 -7.05 1.61
C ILE A 221 12.56 -7.79 1.17
N ALA A 222 13.67 -7.66 1.93
CA ALA A 222 14.89 -8.40 1.64
C ALA A 222 14.68 -9.92 1.75
N ARG A 223 13.90 -10.38 2.73
CA ARG A 223 13.53 -11.81 2.85
C ARG A 223 12.69 -12.26 1.66
N ALA A 224 11.64 -11.51 1.28
CA ALA A 224 10.80 -11.82 0.14
C ALA A 224 11.61 -11.89 -1.17
N ARG A 225 12.64 -11.05 -1.32
CA ARG A 225 13.51 -11.03 -2.49
C ARG A 225 14.45 -12.23 -2.55
N ARG A 226 14.92 -12.74 -1.42
CA ARG A 226 15.79 -13.93 -1.37
C ARG A 226 15.06 -15.25 -1.64
N ARG A 227 13.75 -15.34 -1.41
CA ARG A 227 12.84 -16.50 -1.57
C ARG A 227 13.37 -17.78 -0.95
#